data_a69db97a3d0d472a758d3284c7969b09
#
_entry.id   a69db97a3d0d472a758d3284c7969b09
#
_cell.length_a   1.000
_cell.length_b   1.000
_cell.length_c   1.000
_cell.angle_alpha   90.00
_cell.angle_beta   90.00
_cell.angle_gamma   90.00
#
_symmetry.space_group_name_H-M   'P 1'
#
loop_
_entity.id
_entity.type
_entity.pdbx_description
1 polymer ?
#
loop_
_entity_poly.entity_id
_entity_poly.type
_entity_poly.pdbx_seq_one_letter_code
_entity_poly.pdbx_strand_id
1 'polypeptide(L)'
;MKYKGYIGCVEYDDEAKIFHGEVVGLRDVITFQGTTVDNLEQAFRDSIDEYLAWCKERGEKPEKAFSGTFNLRIPPDLHARLAFQAKTIGMSLNSYITDQLCHIYSQPIAGAIRNRRTTRHGHC
;
A
#
# COMPACT_ATOMS: atom_id res chain seq x y z
N MET A 1 -1.08 -10.21 -1.01
CA MET A 1 -0.02 -11.11 -0.53
C MET A 1 1.15 -10.32 0.05
N LYS A 2 1.90 -10.91 0.90
CA LYS A 2 2.94 -10.21 1.64
C LYS A 2 4.18 -11.09 1.82
N TYR A 3 5.36 -10.50 1.68
CA TYR A 3 6.62 -11.24 1.83
C TYR A 3 7.72 -10.24 2.22
N LYS A 4 8.43 -10.53 3.30
CA LYS A 4 9.52 -9.68 3.81
C LYS A 4 9.14 -8.20 3.93
N GLY A 5 7.90 -7.93 4.31
CA GLY A 5 7.40 -6.56 4.47
C GLY A 5 6.88 -5.92 3.19
N TYR A 6 7.05 -6.55 2.05
CA TYR A 6 6.55 -6.04 0.77
C TYR A 6 5.17 -6.62 0.51
N ILE A 7 4.32 -5.83 -0.12
CA ILE A 7 2.94 -6.19 -0.39
C ILE A 7 2.69 -6.24 -1.89
N GLY A 8 2.07 -7.32 -2.34
CA GLY A 8 1.70 -7.48 -3.73
C GLY A 8 0.21 -7.29 -3.92
N CYS A 9 -0.15 -6.57 -4.96
CA CYS A 9 -1.52 -6.37 -5.36
C CYS A 9 -1.75 -7.10 -6.67
N VAL A 10 -2.81 -7.89 -6.73
CA VAL A 10 -3.02 -8.85 -7.82
C VAL A 10 -4.33 -8.58 -8.55
N GLU A 11 -4.31 -8.69 -9.86
CA GLU A 11 -5.49 -8.62 -10.69
C GLU A 11 -5.53 -9.85 -11.60
N TYR A 12 -6.73 -10.27 -11.94
CA TYR A 12 -6.91 -11.36 -12.88
C TYR A 12 -7.14 -10.79 -14.28
N ASP A 13 -6.34 -11.23 -15.24
CA ASP A 13 -6.49 -10.85 -16.64
C ASP A 13 -7.31 -11.94 -17.33
N ASP A 14 -8.55 -11.64 -17.61
CA ASP A 14 -9.47 -12.60 -18.19
C ASP A 14 -9.13 -12.97 -19.63
N GLU A 15 -8.56 -12.06 -20.38
CA GLU A 15 -8.17 -12.34 -21.76
C GLU A 15 -6.97 -13.27 -21.82
N ALA A 16 -5.94 -12.97 -21.06
CA ALA A 16 -4.74 -13.79 -21.04
C ALA A 16 -4.86 -15.00 -20.13
N LYS A 17 -5.89 -15.03 -19.27
CA LYS A 17 -6.11 -16.10 -18.31
C LYS A 17 -4.96 -16.27 -17.34
N ILE A 18 -4.40 -15.15 -16.91
CA ILE A 18 -3.32 -15.15 -15.93
C ILE A 18 -3.62 -14.17 -14.81
N PHE A 19 -2.97 -14.39 -13.69
CA PHE A 19 -2.97 -13.40 -12.62
C PHE A 19 -1.74 -12.52 -12.81
N HIS A 20 -1.94 -11.22 -12.67
CA HIS A 20 -0.88 -10.25 -12.81
C HIS A 20 -0.79 -9.42 -11.53
N GLY A 21 0.39 -9.25 -11.00
CA GLY A 21 0.58 -8.52 -9.77
C GLY A 21 1.69 -7.49 -9.84
N GLU A 22 1.65 -6.58 -8.89
CA GLU A 22 2.64 -5.53 -8.77
C GLU A 22 2.95 -5.32 -7.29
N VAL A 23 4.21 -5.10 -6.98
CA VAL A 23 4.60 -4.76 -5.61
C VAL A 23 4.28 -3.29 -5.39
N VAL A 24 3.46 -3.01 -4.39
CA VAL A 24 3.00 -1.65 -4.16
C VAL A 24 3.92 -0.89 -3.21
N GLY A 25 3.93 0.43 -3.34
CA GLY A 25 4.66 1.29 -2.41
C GLY A 25 6.11 1.55 -2.76
N LEU A 26 6.58 1.08 -3.90
CA LEU A 26 7.96 1.31 -4.36
C LEU A 26 7.98 2.25 -5.55
N ARG A 27 9.09 2.96 -5.72
CA ARG A 27 9.29 3.78 -6.92
C ARG A 27 9.58 2.90 -8.12
N ASP A 28 10.35 1.85 -7.91
CA ASP A 28 10.62 0.89 -8.98
C ASP A 28 9.40 0.03 -9.23
N VAL A 29 9.17 -0.29 -10.48
CA VAL A 29 8.04 -1.14 -10.85
C VAL A 29 8.50 -2.59 -10.82
N ILE A 30 7.94 -3.37 -9.89
CA ILE A 30 8.23 -4.79 -9.78
C ILE A 30 6.94 -5.54 -10.01
N THR A 31 6.90 -6.33 -11.06
CA THR A 31 5.71 -7.09 -11.43
C THR A 31 5.98 -8.59 -11.37
N PHE A 32 4.92 -9.34 -11.26
CA PHE A 32 4.98 -10.79 -11.24
C PHE A 32 3.69 -11.35 -11.81
N GLN A 33 3.70 -12.57 -12.25
CA GLN A 33 2.49 -13.19 -12.82
C GLN A 33 2.51 -14.70 -12.63
N GLY A 34 1.36 -15.30 -12.77
CA GLY A 34 1.21 -16.73 -12.66
C GLY A 34 -0.15 -17.20 -13.12
N THR A 35 -0.26 -18.48 -13.44
CA THR A 35 -1.53 -19.06 -13.89
C THR A 35 -2.28 -19.76 -12.76
N THR A 36 -1.61 -20.03 -11.66
CA THR A 36 -2.22 -20.60 -10.46
C THR A 36 -1.82 -19.77 -9.27
N VAL A 37 -2.52 -19.95 -8.15
CA VAL A 37 -2.18 -19.23 -6.92
C VAL A 37 -0.77 -19.58 -6.47
N ASP A 38 -0.41 -20.85 -6.50
CA ASP A 38 0.93 -21.25 -6.07
C ASP A 38 2.02 -20.66 -6.96
N ASN A 39 1.82 -20.66 -8.27
CA ASN A 39 2.77 -20.08 -9.20
C ASN A 39 2.89 -18.59 -8.97
N LEU A 40 1.78 -17.93 -8.73
CA LEU A 40 1.74 -16.49 -8.49
C LEU A 40 2.49 -16.12 -7.21
N GLU A 41 2.26 -16.85 -6.13
CA GLU A 41 2.96 -16.61 -4.88
C GLU A 41 4.46 -16.82 -5.01
N GLN A 42 4.87 -17.86 -5.71
CA GLN A 42 6.28 -18.13 -5.92
C GLN A 42 6.92 -17.02 -6.77
N ALA A 43 6.22 -16.59 -7.82
CA ALA A 43 6.72 -15.51 -8.67
C ALA A 43 6.85 -14.21 -7.88
N PHE A 44 5.91 -13.94 -6.97
CA PHE A 44 5.98 -12.79 -6.10
C PHE A 44 7.22 -12.83 -5.21
N ARG A 45 7.45 -13.96 -4.54
CA ARG A 45 8.61 -14.11 -3.66
C ARG A 45 9.91 -14.00 -4.43
N ASP A 46 9.97 -14.64 -5.59
CA ASP A 46 11.17 -14.59 -6.43
C ASP A 46 11.48 -13.17 -6.88
N SER A 47 10.46 -12.41 -7.25
CA SER A 47 10.67 -11.04 -7.70
C SER A 47 11.21 -10.15 -6.57
N ILE A 48 10.77 -10.38 -5.36
CA ILE A 48 11.28 -9.63 -4.21
C ILE A 48 12.71 -10.06 -3.87
N ASP A 49 12.98 -11.34 -3.88
CA ASP A 49 14.33 -11.85 -3.61
C ASP A 49 15.31 -11.35 -4.67
N GLU A 50 14.91 -11.30 -5.94
CA GLU A 50 15.72 -10.75 -7.00
C GLU A 50 16.00 -9.27 -6.81
N TYR A 51 14.97 -8.51 -6.42
CA TYR A 51 15.11 -7.09 -6.14
C TYR A 51 16.13 -6.85 -5.01
N LEU A 52 15.99 -7.62 -3.92
CA LEU A 52 16.88 -7.48 -2.77
C LEU A 52 18.32 -7.86 -3.13
N ALA A 53 18.49 -8.92 -3.90
CA ALA A 53 19.80 -9.35 -4.34
C ALA A 53 20.45 -8.31 -5.26
N TRP A 54 19.65 -7.73 -6.15
CA TRP A 54 20.12 -6.69 -7.07
C TRP A 54 20.57 -5.43 -6.30
N CYS A 55 19.80 -5.03 -5.28
CA CYS A 55 20.20 -3.89 -4.44
C CYS A 55 21.51 -4.16 -3.71
N LYS A 56 21.65 -5.37 -3.18
CA LYS A 56 22.87 -5.76 -2.48
C LYS A 56 24.08 -5.75 -3.40
N GLU A 57 23.91 -6.27 -4.60
CA GLU A 57 24.97 -6.30 -5.60
C GLU A 57 25.43 -4.91 -5.99
N ARG A 58 24.51 -3.95 -6.07
CA ARG A 58 24.83 -2.58 -6.42
C ARG A 58 25.26 -1.74 -5.22
N GLY A 59 25.24 -2.30 -4.03
CA GLY A 59 25.59 -1.56 -2.84
C GLY A 59 24.54 -0.53 -2.42
N GLU A 60 23.31 -0.69 -2.88
CA GLU A 60 22.22 0.20 -2.56
C GLU A 60 21.33 -0.41 -1.48
N LYS A 61 20.73 0.45 -0.65
CA LYS A 61 19.76 -0.02 0.31
C LYS A 61 18.44 -0.28 -0.41
N PRO A 62 17.82 -1.43 -0.15
CA PRO A 62 16.49 -1.68 -0.72
C PRO A 62 15.50 -0.67 -0.16
N GLU A 63 14.59 -0.24 -1.00
CA GLU A 63 13.53 0.68 -0.61
C GLU A 63 12.53 -0.03 0.28
N LYS A 64 12.12 0.61 1.37
CA LYS A 64 11.07 0.07 2.20
C LYS A 64 9.74 0.41 1.57
N ALA A 65 8.87 -0.58 1.47
CA ALA A 65 7.57 -0.38 0.86
C ALA A 65 6.77 0.71 1.57
N PHE A 66 6.76 0.68 2.89
CA PHE A 66 5.97 1.64 3.67
C PHE A 66 6.80 2.12 4.85
N SER A 67 7.38 3.30 4.69
CA SER A 67 8.24 3.88 5.72
C SER A 67 7.46 4.54 6.85
N GLY A 68 6.20 4.86 6.61
CA GLY A 68 5.41 5.66 7.53
C GLY A 68 5.50 7.15 7.25
N THR A 69 6.26 7.54 6.23
CA THR A 69 6.41 8.94 5.87
C THR A 69 6.02 9.13 4.42
N PHE A 70 5.16 10.09 4.14
CA PHE A 70 4.80 10.44 2.77
C PHE A 70 4.29 11.87 2.72
N ASN A 71 4.32 12.46 1.54
CA ASN A 71 3.82 13.81 1.33
C ASN A 71 2.36 13.74 0.89
N LEU A 72 1.57 14.62 1.46
CA LEU A 72 0.16 14.69 1.15
C LEU A 72 -0.17 16.08 0.62
N ARG A 73 -0.88 16.15 -0.50
CA ARG A 73 -1.36 17.40 -1.05
C ARG A 73 -2.85 17.49 -0.83
N ILE A 74 -3.27 18.56 -0.21
CA ILE A 74 -4.68 18.81 0.07
C ILE A 74 -4.98 20.27 -0.29
N PRO A 75 -6.25 20.61 -0.47
CA PRO A 75 -6.60 22.02 -0.72
C PRO A 75 -6.15 22.91 0.44
N PRO A 76 -5.69 24.14 0.14
CA PRO A 76 -5.24 25.03 1.20
C PRO A 76 -6.27 25.31 2.28
N ASP A 77 -7.55 25.37 1.92
CA ASP A 77 -8.61 25.59 2.90
C ASP A 77 -8.70 24.45 3.90
N LEU A 78 -8.54 23.23 3.41
CA LEU A 78 -8.56 22.04 4.28
C LEU A 78 -7.33 22.03 5.18
N HIS A 79 -6.18 22.39 4.62
CA HIS A 79 -4.94 22.48 5.38
C HIS A 79 -5.12 23.47 6.56
N ALA A 80 -5.68 24.64 6.25
CA ALA A 80 -5.92 25.67 7.28
C ALA A 80 -6.87 25.17 8.38
N ARG A 81 -7.93 24.50 7.99
CA ARG A 81 -8.89 23.94 8.96
C ARG A 81 -8.26 22.93 9.88
N LEU A 82 -7.48 22.02 9.31
CA LEU A 82 -6.81 20.99 10.10
C LEU A 82 -5.81 21.60 11.07
N ALA A 83 -5.04 22.58 10.60
CA ALA A 83 -4.07 23.26 11.45
C ALA A 83 -4.77 23.98 12.60
N PHE A 84 -5.87 24.65 12.31
CA PHE A 84 -6.63 25.35 13.33
C PHE A 84 -7.21 24.40 14.37
N GLN A 85 -7.81 23.30 13.93
CA GLN A 85 -8.37 22.30 14.82
C GLN A 85 -7.29 21.67 15.71
N ALA A 86 -6.17 21.32 15.12
CA ALA A 86 -5.06 20.73 15.87
C ALA A 86 -4.61 21.69 16.98
N LYS A 87 -4.44 22.95 16.64
CA LYS A 87 -4.00 23.96 17.62
C LYS A 87 -5.03 24.16 18.73
N THR A 88 -6.31 24.17 18.35
CA THR A 88 -7.39 24.36 19.30
C THR A 88 -7.41 23.27 20.37
N ILE A 89 -7.14 22.05 20.00
CA ILE A 89 -7.14 20.93 20.94
C ILE A 89 -5.76 20.61 21.51
N GLY A 90 -4.75 21.41 21.19
CA GLY A 90 -3.42 21.26 21.77
C GLY A 90 -2.58 20.15 21.16
N MET A 91 -2.81 19.78 19.92
CA MET A 91 -2.06 18.74 19.23
C MET A 91 -1.24 19.34 18.10
N SER A 92 -0.16 18.66 17.73
CA SER A 92 0.54 19.03 16.50
C SER A 92 -0.33 18.64 15.31
N LEU A 93 -0.12 19.27 14.16
CA LEU A 93 -0.88 18.96 12.96
C LEU A 93 -0.68 17.49 12.58
N ASN A 94 0.56 17.03 12.65
CA ASN A 94 0.88 15.63 12.33
C ASN A 94 0.14 14.66 13.26
N SER A 95 0.15 14.91 14.55
CA SER A 95 -0.54 14.07 15.52
C SER A 95 -2.04 14.08 15.32
N TYR A 96 -2.59 15.24 15.02
CA TYR A 96 -4.02 15.36 14.78
C TYR A 96 -4.45 14.56 13.55
N ILE A 97 -3.71 14.72 12.45
CA ILE A 97 -4.02 13.99 11.22
C ILE A 97 -3.86 12.50 11.42
N THR A 98 -2.80 12.08 12.10
CA THR A 98 -2.57 10.67 12.39
C THR A 98 -3.73 10.07 13.18
N ASP A 99 -4.19 10.80 14.18
CA ASP A 99 -5.32 10.38 14.99
C ASP A 99 -6.60 10.21 14.16
N GLN A 100 -6.87 11.16 13.27
CA GLN A 100 -8.03 11.09 12.39
C GLN A 100 -7.95 9.90 11.44
N LEU A 101 -6.78 9.64 10.89
CA LEU A 101 -6.59 8.51 9.99
C LEU A 101 -6.74 7.17 10.71
N CYS A 102 -6.21 7.07 11.92
CA CYS A 102 -6.39 5.87 12.74
C CYS A 102 -7.87 5.64 13.03
N HIS A 103 -8.60 6.71 13.26
CA HIS A 103 -10.01 6.63 13.54
C HIS A 103 -10.81 6.01 12.39
N ILE A 104 -10.43 6.33 11.17
CA ILE A 104 -11.08 5.77 10.00
C ILE A 104 -10.97 4.24 9.98
N TYR A 105 -9.82 3.72 10.33
CA TYR A 105 -9.62 2.27 10.33
C TYR A 105 -10.19 1.57 11.55
N SER A 106 -10.39 2.26 12.65
CA SER A 106 -10.97 1.63 13.83
C SER A 106 -12.49 1.61 13.81
N GLN A 107 -13.11 2.33 12.91
CA GLN A 107 -14.56 2.30 12.81
C GLN A 107 -15.07 1.01 12.18
N PRO A 108 -16.14 0.44 12.71
CA PRO A 108 -16.73 -0.72 12.06
C PRO A 108 -17.21 -0.31 10.68
N ILE A 109 -16.87 -1.10 9.70
CA ILE A 109 -17.30 -0.81 8.36
C ILE A 109 -18.49 -1.67 8.09
N ALA A 110 -19.64 -1.22 8.50
CA ALA A 110 -20.83 -1.97 8.40
C ALA A 110 -21.10 -2.26 6.98
N GLY A 111 -21.15 -2.23 6.19
CA GLY A 111 -21.45 -2.61 4.93
C GLY A 111 -20.27 -2.91 4.09
N ALA A 112 -19.17 -2.41 4.43
CA ALA A 112 -18.05 -2.58 3.60
C ALA A 112 -17.55 -3.99 3.62
N ILE A 113 -17.89 -4.64 4.63
CA ILE A 113 -17.49 -5.97 4.67
C ILE A 113 -18.11 -6.73 3.58
N ARG A 114 -19.14 -6.25 3.09
CA ARG A 114 -19.69 -6.88 2.03
C ARG A 114 -19.07 -6.46 0.83
N ASN A 115 -18.71 -5.82 0.77
CA ASN A 115 -18.23 -5.48 -0.35
C ASN A 115 -16.96 -5.67 -0.53
N ARG A 116 -16.75 -5.54 0.03
CA ARG A 116 -15.85 -5.68 -0.29
C ARG A 116 -15.26 -6.32 -0.80
N ARG A 117 -15.71 -6.31 -0.83
CA ARG A 117 -15.43 -6.86 -1.43
C ARG A 117 -15.12 -6.54 -2.16
N THR A 118 -15.56 -5.97 -2.08
CA THR A 118 -15.29 -5.66 -2.81
C THR A 118 -14.76 -5.24 -3.27
N THR A 119 -14.79 -4.87 -3.05
CA THR A 119 -14.28 -4.49 -3.56
C THR A 119 -13.62 -4.38 -3.97
N ARG A 120 -13.66 -4.11 -3.79
CA ARG A 120 -13.04 -4.08 -4.26
C ARG A 120 -12.21 -3.82 -4.64
N HIS A 121 -12.26 -3.56 -4.57
CA HIS A 121 -11.41 -3.52 -4.97
C HIS A 121 -10.53 -3.37 -4.95
N GLY A 122 -10.48 -3.18 -4.66
CA GLY A 122 -9.58 -3.21 -4.84
C GLY A 122 -8.76 -3.12 -4.40
N HIS A 123 -8.63 -2.96 -4.14
CA HIS A 123 -7.89 -3.13 -3.86
C HIS A 123 -7.06 -3.49 -3.38
N CYS A 124 -7.30 -3.17 -3.61
CA CYS A 124 -6.15 -3.76 -3.00
C CYS A 124 -6.02 -3.28 -1.63
#